data_abb8a2f29119b1232b892f79a654b701
#
_entry.id   abb8a2f29119b1232b892f79a654b701
#
_cell.length_a   1.000
_cell.length_b   1.000
_cell.length_c   1.000
_cell.angle_alpha   90.00
_cell.angle_beta   90.00
_cell.angle_gamma   90.00
#
_symmetry.space_group_name_H-M   'P 1'
#
loop_
_entity.id
_entity.type
_entity.pdbx_description
1 polymer ?
#
loop_
_entity_poly.entity_id
_entity_poly.type
_entity_poly.pdbx_seq_one_letter_code
_entity_poly.pdbx_strand_id
1 'polypeptide(L)'
;MVRYRGNVCDKIGKNNQIILSAKVVDELDKLKITLNDEDKRNVEKALRNINRALDDSNVSFEVANTNLLPIDFNRRSPDNLILSVALKYKDENPLLLTSDNGLQVKAKGLKIATISLKDFLKR
;
A
#
# COMPACT_ATOMS: atom_id res chain seq x y z
N MET A 1 -1.03 3.28 5.83
CA MET A 1 -0.34 4.32 5.05
C MET A 1 -1.05 5.65 5.06
N VAL A 2 -2.36 5.65 5.06
CA VAL A 2 -3.15 6.90 4.96
C VAL A 2 -3.11 7.82 6.18
N ARG A 3 -2.67 7.33 7.33
CA ARG A 3 -2.69 8.09 8.58
C ARG A 3 -1.40 8.85 8.88
N TYR A 4 -0.37 8.67 8.06
CA TYR A 4 0.89 9.36 8.26
C TYR A 4 0.79 10.78 7.71
N ARG A 5 1.11 11.77 8.55
CA ARG A 5 0.98 13.19 8.18
C ARG A 5 2.11 13.69 7.29
N GLY A 6 3.26 13.03 7.34
CA GLY A 6 4.37 13.35 6.43
C GLY A 6 4.25 12.56 5.15
N ASN A 7 5.25 12.68 4.31
CA ASN A 7 5.33 11.91 3.07
C ASN A 7 6.10 10.61 3.34
N VAL A 8 5.41 9.47 3.33
CA VAL A 8 6.02 8.16 3.54
C VAL A 8 7.11 7.90 2.50
N CYS A 9 6.92 8.35 1.26
CA CYS A 9 7.90 8.18 0.20
C CYS A 9 9.21 8.90 0.52
N ASP A 10 9.17 10.06 1.17
CA ASP A 10 10.37 10.77 1.59
C ASP A 10 11.15 9.97 2.65
N LYS A 11 10.42 9.30 3.56
CA LYS A 11 11.03 8.46 4.59
C LYS A 11 11.77 7.27 3.99
N ILE A 12 11.24 6.68 2.93
CA ILE A 12 11.85 5.54 2.24
C ILE A 12 13.11 5.96 1.48
N GLY A 13 13.13 7.17 0.94
CA GLY A 13 14.25 7.67 0.16
C GLY A 13 14.18 7.24 -1.30
N LYS A 14 15.07 7.81 -2.11
CA LYS A 14 15.05 7.64 -3.57
C LYS A 14 15.78 6.40 -4.08
N ASN A 15 16.52 5.72 -3.20
CA ASN A 15 17.30 4.54 -3.59
C ASN A 15 16.46 3.26 -3.62
N ASN A 16 15.24 3.31 -3.09
CA ASN A 16 14.34 2.16 -3.03
C ASN A 16 13.17 2.36 -3.97
N GLN A 17 12.81 1.30 -4.68
CA GLN A 17 11.62 1.29 -5.53
C GLN A 17 10.38 1.27 -4.65
N ILE A 18 9.46 2.17 -4.91
CA ILE A 18 8.17 2.25 -4.21
C ILE A 18 7.07 1.84 -5.18
N ILE A 19 6.28 0.86 -4.79
CA ILE A 19 5.16 0.38 -5.58
C ILE A 19 3.86 0.78 -4.89
N LEU A 20 3.02 1.51 -5.60
CA LEU A 20 1.71 1.90 -5.12
C LEU A 20 0.65 1.00 -5.76
N SER A 21 -0.11 0.29 -4.92
CA SER A 21 -1.21 -0.54 -5.40
C SER A 21 -2.39 0.35 -5.81
N ALA A 22 -2.93 0.10 -7.00
CA ALA A 22 -4.14 0.77 -7.48
C ALA A 22 -5.30 0.61 -6.49
N LYS A 23 -5.39 -0.53 -5.81
CA LYS A 23 -6.46 -0.78 -4.86
C LYS A 23 -6.38 0.14 -3.65
N VAL A 24 -5.18 0.47 -3.18
CA VAL A 24 -4.99 1.41 -2.08
C VAL A 24 -5.54 2.79 -2.46
N VAL A 25 -5.22 3.27 -3.65
CA VAL A 25 -5.72 4.56 -4.15
C VAL A 25 -7.24 4.54 -4.26
N ASP A 26 -7.81 3.46 -4.78
CA ASP A 26 -9.26 3.29 -4.92
C ASP A 26 -9.95 3.33 -3.55
N GLU A 27 -9.39 2.68 -2.54
CA GLU A 27 -9.94 2.70 -1.19
C GLU A 27 -9.91 4.12 -0.58
N LEU A 28 -8.81 4.85 -0.80
CA LEU A 28 -8.70 6.23 -0.35
C LEU A 28 -9.77 7.11 -1.00
N ASP A 29 -9.98 6.95 -2.29
CA ASP A 29 -10.96 7.75 -3.01
C ASP A 29 -12.39 7.48 -2.50
N LYS A 30 -12.70 6.23 -2.20
CA LYS A 30 -14.00 5.86 -1.64
C LYS A 30 -14.23 6.44 -0.25
N LEU A 31 -13.19 6.57 0.56
CA LEU A 31 -13.30 7.12 1.90
C LEU A 31 -13.76 8.59 1.91
N LYS A 32 -13.51 9.33 0.84
CA LYS A 32 -13.97 10.73 0.73
C LYS A 32 -15.48 10.87 0.85
N ILE A 33 -16.23 9.83 0.50
CA ILE A 33 -17.69 9.87 0.47
C ILE A 33 -18.29 9.64 1.87
N THR A 34 -17.61 8.88 2.72
CA THR A 34 -18.15 8.36 3.98
C THR A 34 -17.62 9.03 5.23
N LEU A 35 -16.57 9.84 5.12
CA LEU A 35 -15.90 10.44 6.27
C LEU A 35 -16.44 11.83 6.60
N ASN A 36 -16.18 12.29 7.82
CA ASN A 36 -16.44 13.66 8.23
C ASN A 36 -15.48 14.63 7.54
N ASP A 37 -15.70 15.94 7.69
CA ASP A 37 -14.93 16.94 6.97
C ASP A 37 -13.44 16.93 7.32
N GLU A 38 -13.09 16.69 8.58
CA GLU A 38 -11.67 16.62 8.98
C GLU A 38 -10.97 15.44 8.33
N ASP A 39 -11.59 14.26 8.38
CA ASP A 39 -11.00 13.05 7.81
C ASP A 39 -10.96 13.12 6.29
N LYS A 40 -11.96 13.77 5.65
CA LYS A 40 -11.92 14.02 4.21
C LYS A 40 -10.70 14.85 3.82
N ARG A 41 -10.39 15.90 4.59
CA ARG A 41 -9.20 16.71 4.33
C ARG A 41 -7.91 15.91 4.44
N ASN A 42 -7.85 14.98 5.41
CA ASN A 42 -6.70 14.10 5.57
C ASN A 42 -6.53 13.15 4.38
N VAL A 43 -7.64 12.59 3.87
CA VAL A 43 -7.63 11.74 2.67
C VAL A 43 -7.20 12.55 1.44
N GLU A 44 -7.74 13.76 1.26
CA GLU A 44 -7.35 14.65 0.15
C GLU A 44 -5.86 14.95 0.19
N LYS A 45 -5.33 15.22 1.37
CA LYS A 45 -3.90 15.48 1.56
C LYS A 45 -3.06 14.27 1.19
N ALA A 46 -3.50 13.07 1.60
CA ALA A 46 -2.82 11.83 1.25
C ALA A 46 -2.79 11.62 -0.26
N LEU A 47 -3.91 11.85 -0.94
CA LEU A 47 -3.99 11.71 -2.40
C LEU A 47 -3.09 12.73 -3.11
N ARG A 48 -3.00 13.96 -2.59
CA ARG A 48 -2.08 14.96 -3.15
C ARG A 48 -0.63 14.53 -2.99
N ASN A 49 -0.28 13.96 -1.85
CA ASN A 49 1.08 13.47 -1.60
C ASN A 49 1.43 12.30 -2.55
N ILE A 50 0.48 11.41 -2.78
CA ILE A 50 0.65 10.30 -3.73
C ILE A 50 0.82 10.84 -5.15
N ASN A 51 0.02 11.82 -5.54
CA ASN A 51 0.11 12.44 -6.85
C ASN A 51 1.51 13.03 -7.09
N ARG A 52 2.06 13.72 -6.09
CA ARG A 52 3.43 14.24 -6.18
C ARG A 52 4.47 13.12 -6.24
N ALA A 53 4.28 12.08 -5.43
CA ALA A 53 5.23 10.97 -5.37
C ALA A 53 5.34 10.24 -6.72
N LEU A 54 4.23 10.15 -7.48
CA LEU A 54 4.24 9.51 -8.78
C LEU A 54 5.07 10.25 -9.84
N ASP A 55 5.44 11.50 -9.57
CA ASP A 55 6.35 12.23 -10.44
C ASP A 55 7.81 11.78 -10.24
N ASP A 56 8.12 11.08 -9.15
CA ASP A 56 9.46 10.57 -8.88
C ASP A 56 9.71 9.27 -9.64
N SER A 57 10.91 9.09 -10.16
CA SER A 57 11.25 7.92 -10.98
C SER A 57 11.26 6.60 -10.22
N ASN A 58 11.38 6.65 -8.87
CA ASN A 58 11.41 5.46 -8.04
C ASN A 58 10.03 5.05 -7.52
N VAL A 59 8.97 5.73 -7.93
CA VAL A 59 7.60 5.44 -7.53
C VAL A 59 6.82 4.99 -8.76
N SER A 60 6.17 3.84 -8.68
CA SER A 60 5.35 3.34 -9.77
C SER A 60 3.98 2.88 -9.25
N PHE A 61 3.02 2.87 -10.16
CA PHE A 61 1.64 2.51 -9.89
C PHE A 61 1.39 1.13 -10.48
N GLU A 62 0.81 0.22 -9.70
CA GLU A 62 0.57 -1.16 -10.14
C GLU A 62 -0.87 -1.59 -9.92
N VAL A 63 -1.42 -2.29 -10.88
CA VAL A 63 -2.74 -2.92 -10.76
C VAL A 63 -2.59 -4.35 -10.25
N ALA A 64 -3.67 -4.86 -9.64
CA ALA A 64 -3.69 -6.22 -9.13
C ALA A 64 -3.59 -7.25 -10.26
N ASN A 65 -2.97 -8.39 -9.95
CA ASN A 65 -3.00 -9.57 -10.81
C ASN A 65 -3.43 -10.76 -9.95
N THR A 66 -4.72 -11.01 -9.91
CA THR A 66 -5.29 -12.04 -9.04
C THR A 66 -4.89 -13.46 -9.42
N ASN A 67 -4.34 -13.67 -10.62
CA ASN A 67 -3.82 -14.96 -11.03
C ASN A 67 -2.59 -15.38 -10.21
N LEU A 68 -1.94 -14.43 -9.55
CA LEU A 68 -0.79 -14.71 -8.69
C LEU A 68 -1.20 -15.20 -7.30
N LEU A 69 -2.46 -15.02 -6.92
CA LEU A 69 -2.96 -15.45 -5.61
C LEU A 69 -3.11 -16.98 -5.56
N PRO A 70 -2.83 -17.62 -4.40
CA PRO A 70 -3.18 -19.03 -4.22
C PRO A 70 -4.67 -19.27 -4.46
N ILE A 71 -5.00 -20.50 -4.86
CA ILE A 71 -6.37 -20.84 -5.28
C ILE A 71 -7.40 -20.62 -4.17
N ASP A 72 -6.99 -20.75 -2.92
CA ASP A 72 -7.88 -20.61 -1.76
C ASP A 72 -8.17 -19.16 -1.39
N PHE A 73 -7.48 -18.22 -1.99
CA PHE A 73 -7.63 -16.81 -1.67
C PHE A 73 -8.79 -16.19 -2.43
N ASN A 74 -9.60 -15.41 -1.72
CA ASN A 74 -10.69 -14.66 -2.35
C ASN A 74 -10.09 -13.58 -3.27
N ARG A 75 -10.39 -13.67 -4.55
CA ARG A 75 -9.84 -12.77 -5.58
C ARG A 75 -10.48 -11.39 -5.60
N ARG A 76 -11.54 -11.17 -4.82
CA ARG A 76 -12.25 -9.88 -4.76
C ARG A 76 -11.94 -9.09 -3.49
N SER A 77 -11.30 -9.70 -2.51
CA SER A 77 -10.95 -9.03 -1.26
C SER A 77 -9.94 -7.90 -1.53
N PRO A 78 -10.18 -6.68 -1.00
CA PRO A 78 -9.23 -5.58 -1.15
C PRO A 78 -7.82 -5.93 -0.68
N ASP A 79 -7.70 -6.61 0.47
CA ASP A 79 -6.42 -7.03 1.01
C ASP A 79 -5.69 -7.97 0.04
N ASN A 80 -6.43 -8.90 -0.53
CA ASN A 80 -5.83 -9.88 -1.45
C ASN A 80 -5.43 -9.23 -2.77
N LEU A 81 -6.13 -8.21 -3.22
CA LEU A 81 -5.73 -7.44 -4.40
C LEU A 81 -4.41 -6.72 -4.15
N ILE A 82 -4.24 -6.12 -2.97
CA ILE A 82 -2.97 -5.49 -2.58
C ILE A 82 -1.87 -6.54 -2.49
N LEU A 83 -2.18 -7.69 -1.89
CA LEU A 83 -1.23 -8.79 -1.75
C LEU A 83 -0.75 -9.30 -3.11
N SER A 84 -1.64 -9.34 -4.11
CA SER A 84 -1.26 -9.78 -5.45
C SER A 84 -0.21 -8.87 -6.08
N VAL A 85 -0.23 -7.58 -5.78
CA VAL A 85 0.81 -6.65 -6.24
C VAL A 85 2.15 -7.01 -5.61
N ALA A 86 2.18 -7.29 -4.30
CA ALA A 86 3.41 -7.72 -3.64
C ALA A 86 3.95 -9.02 -4.25
N LEU A 87 3.07 -9.93 -4.62
CA LEU A 87 3.47 -11.21 -5.26
C LEU A 87 4.14 -11.01 -6.61
N LYS A 88 3.81 -9.96 -7.35
CA LYS A 88 4.49 -9.64 -8.61
C LYS A 88 5.99 -9.41 -8.40
N TYR A 89 6.37 -8.93 -7.23
CA TYR A 89 7.74 -8.53 -6.90
C TYR A 89 8.41 -9.49 -5.91
N LYS A 90 7.86 -10.70 -5.74
CA LYS A 90 8.33 -11.64 -4.72
C LYS A 90 9.82 -11.92 -4.82
N ASP A 91 10.35 -12.04 -6.04
CA ASP A 91 11.75 -12.34 -6.28
C ASP A 91 12.69 -11.16 -6.00
N GLU A 92 12.13 -9.98 -5.77
CA GLU A 92 12.87 -8.75 -5.51
C GLU A 92 12.87 -8.37 -4.02
N ASN A 93 12.52 -9.31 -3.15
CA ASN A 93 12.46 -9.13 -1.69
C ASN A 93 11.58 -7.94 -1.30
N PRO A 94 10.31 -7.94 -1.67
CA PRO A 94 9.43 -6.81 -1.37
C PRO A 94 9.16 -6.71 0.13
N LEU A 95 8.98 -5.50 0.61
CA LEU A 95 8.53 -5.24 1.97
C LEU A 95 7.14 -4.60 1.89
N LEU A 96 6.15 -5.30 2.44
CA LEU A 96 4.78 -4.81 2.47
C LEU A 96 4.59 -3.93 3.70
N LEU A 97 4.31 -2.66 3.48
CA LEU A 97 4.04 -1.69 4.55
C LEU A 97 2.53 -1.63 4.79
N THR A 98 2.09 -2.18 5.89
CA THR A 98 0.68 -2.16 6.25
C THR A 98 0.49 -2.30 7.76
N SER A 99 -0.52 -1.64 8.30
CA SER A 99 -0.91 -1.78 9.69
C SER A 99 -2.07 -2.76 9.88
N ASP A 100 -2.57 -3.37 8.81
CA ASP A 100 -3.65 -4.35 8.88
C ASP A 100 -3.10 -5.71 9.27
N ASN A 101 -3.51 -6.22 10.44
CA ASN A 101 -3.03 -7.49 10.97
C ASN A 101 -3.42 -8.68 10.07
N GLY A 102 -4.62 -8.65 9.50
CA GLY A 102 -5.06 -9.72 8.60
C GLY A 102 -4.20 -9.81 7.36
N LEU A 103 -3.88 -8.67 6.77
CA LEU A 103 -3.01 -8.62 5.60
C LEU A 103 -1.59 -9.06 5.96
N GLN A 104 -1.08 -8.65 7.12
CA GLN A 104 0.24 -9.09 7.58
C GLN A 104 0.32 -10.61 7.72
N VAL A 105 -0.71 -11.23 8.30
CA VAL A 105 -0.75 -12.70 8.46
C VAL A 105 -0.70 -13.38 7.09
N LYS A 106 -1.50 -12.92 6.14
CA LYS A 106 -1.52 -13.50 4.79
C LYS A 106 -0.17 -13.35 4.09
N ALA A 107 0.43 -12.16 4.19
CA ALA A 107 1.72 -11.89 3.57
C ALA A 107 2.82 -12.78 4.16
N LYS A 108 2.86 -12.89 5.48
CA LYS A 108 3.84 -13.77 6.16
C LYS A 108 3.64 -15.22 5.76
N GLY A 109 2.39 -15.65 5.62
CA GLY A 109 2.08 -17.01 5.15
C GLY A 109 2.62 -17.28 3.74
N LEU A 110 2.70 -16.26 2.90
CA LEU A 110 3.26 -16.34 1.56
C LEU A 110 4.75 -15.96 1.51
N LYS A 111 5.38 -15.82 2.66
CA LYS A 111 6.82 -15.50 2.82
C LYS A 111 7.18 -14.13 2.28
N ILE A 112 6.26 -13.17 2.38
CA ILE A 112 6.50 -11.78 2.06
C ILE A 112 6.73 -11.03 3.36
N ALA A 113 7.85 -10.31 3.46
CA ALA A 113 8.18 -9.52 4.64
C ALA A 113 7.18 -8.37 4.80
N THR A 114 6.80 -8.10 6.05
CA THR A 114 5.87 -7.01 6.35
C THR A 114 6.43 -6.13 7.46
N ILE A 115 5.97 -4.88 7.47
CA ILE A 115 6.25 -3.96 8.55
C ILE A 115 5.01 -3.08 8.76
N SER A 116 4.65 -2.80 10.01
CA SER A 116 3.58 -1.86 10.29
C SER A 116 4.06 -0.42 10.07
N LEU A 117 3.13 0.49 9.82
CA LEU A 117 3.48 1.90 9.69
C LEU A 117 4.15 2.43 10.95
N LYS A 118 3.66 2.02 12.12
CA LYS A 118 4.25 2.42 13.41
C LYS A 118 5.71 1.99 13.52
N ASP A 119 6.01 0.74 13.21
CA ASP A 119 7.38 0.23 13.29
C ASP A 119 8.30 0.85 12.23
N PHE A 120 7.76 1.10 11.04
CA PHE A 120 8.50 1.77 9.98
C PHE A 120 8.93 3.18 10.40
N LEU A 121 8.05 3.92 11.07
CA LEU A 121 8.34 5.29 11.48
C LEU A 121 9.35 5.37 12.65
N LYS A 122 9.57 4.26 13.36
CA LYS A 122 10.57 4.20 14.44
C LYS A 122 11.99 3.97 13.93
N ARG A 123 12.18 3.61 12.70
CA ARG A 123 13.51 3.33 12.12
C ARG A 123 14.35 4.61 11.98
#